data_8b8e4cdcd5d75c76dbcae1cee022c92b
#
_entry.id   8b8e4cdcd5d75c76dbcae1cee022c92b
#
_cell.length_a   1.000
_cell.length_b   1.000
_cell.length_c   1.000
_cell.angle_alpha   90.00
_cell.angle_beta   90.00
_cell.angle_gamma   90.00
#
_symmetry.space_group_name_H-M   'P 1'
#
loop_
_entity.id
_entity.type
_entity.pdbx_description
1 polymer ?
#
loop_
_entity_poly.entity_id
_entity_poly.type
_entity_poly.pdbx_seq_one_letter_code
_entity_poly.pdbx_strand_id
1 'polypeptide(L)'
;GVRLGNLNLTELGDRVGVSYNELTAGEYKNAGSPFEEFTEDDRDYLQNLVDSWYDEFVDVVAEGRGLDDEAVRDTEARVYLGEEAAELGLVDDLGTRDDVEARVESLLGESASVEEFRPQRRLRARTVLGATRVAYAAGTGVASVLGNDDEVELRL
;
A
#
# COMPACT_ATOMS: atom_id res chain seq x y z
N GLY A 1 -8.81 -12.00 -0.34
CA GLY A 1 -7.43 -12.51 -0.21
C GLY A 1 -6.53 -11.53 0.54
N VAL A 2 -5.46 -12.06 1.13
CA VAL A 2 -4.48 -11.28 1.90
C VAL A 2 -3.14 -11.27 1.17
N ARG A 3 -2.47 -10.13 1.19
CA ARG A 3 -1.16 -9.96 0.57
C ARG A 3 -0.26 -9.10 1.44
N LEU A 4 0.94 -9.58 1.67
CA LEU A 4 2.04 -8.84 2.27
C LEU A 4 3.19 -8.80 1.26
N GLY A 5 3.91 -7.70 1.14
CA GLY A 5 5.08 -7.58 0.28
C GLY A 5 6.12 -6.72 0.96
N ASN A 6 7.38 -7.10 0.81
CA ASN A 6 8.51 -6.32 1.26
C ASN A 6 9.40 -5.92 0.06
N LEU A 7 10.21 -4.89 0.26
CA LEU A 7 11.23 -4.46 -0.66
C LEU A 7 12.58 -4.59 0.06
N ASN A 8 13.56 -5.23 -0.57
CA ASN A 8 14.91 -5.31 -0.03
C ASN A 8 15.81 -4.28 -0.74
N LEU A 9 16.45 -3.42 0.03
CA LEU A 9 17.34 -2.35 -0.43
C LEU A 9 18.80 -2.52 0.08
N THR A 10 19.11 -3.64 0.72
CA THR A 10 20.41 -3.89 1.35
C THR A 10 21.55 -3.74 0.34
N GLU A 11 21.50 -4.45 -0.78
CA GLU A 11 22.54 -4.36 -1.82
C GLU A 11 22.65 -2.95 -2.44
N LEU A 12 21.53 -2.25 -2.58
CA LEU A 12 21.56 -0.87 -3.09
C LEU A 12 22.24 0.06 -2.08
N GLY A 13 21.93 -0.10 -0.79
CA GLY A 13 22.57 0.65 0.29
C GLY A 13 24.09 0.47 0.27
N ASP A 14 24.55 -0.76 0.18
CA ASP A 14 25.99 -1.10 0.11
C ASP A 14 26.68 -0.43 -1.09
N ARG A 15 26.05 -0.46 -2.26
CA ARG A 15 26.61 0.14 -3.49
C ARG A 15 26.73 1.65 -3.43
N VAL A 16 25.85 2.32 -2.70
CA VAL A 16 25.85 3.79 -2.56
C VAL A 16 26.52 4.27 -1.25
N GLY A 17 27.03 3.35 -0.43
CA GLY A 17 27.71 3.66 0.82
C GLY A 17 26.78 4.14 1.93
N VAL A 18 25.51 3.72 1.91
CA VAL A 18 24.53 3.97 2.97
C VAL A 18 24.58 2.82 3.97
N SER A 19 24.84 3.12 5.24
CA SER A 19 24.73 2.17 6.35
C SER A 19 23.47 2.43 7.14
N TYR A 20 22.75 1.35 7.46
CA TYR A 20 21.58 1.37 8.36
C TYR A 20 21.98 0.70 9.67
N ASN A 21 21.67 1.34 10.78
CA ASN A 21 21.88 0.79 12.11
C ASN A 21 20.56 0.84 12.87
N GLU A 22 20.11 -0.30 13.33
CA GLU A 22 18.88 -0.46 14.09
C GLU A 22 19.17 -0.99 15.50
N LEU A 23 18.43 -0.50 16.46
CA LEU A 23 18.43 -1.00 17.83
C LEU A 23 17.02 -1.44 18.17
N THR A 24 16.77 -2.76 18.15
CA THR A 24 15.47 -3.34 18.42
C THR A 24 15.50 -4.26 19.63
N ALA A 25 14.33 -4.52 20.18
CA ALA A 25 14.11 -5.56 21.17
C ALA A 25 12.97 -6.47 20.68
N GLY A 26 13.26 -7.74 20.52
CA GLY A 26 12.36 -8.77 19.96
C GLY A 26 12.84 -9.24 18.59
N GLU A 27 12.95 -10.56 18.45
CA GLU A 27 13.57 -11.25 17.31
C GLU A 27 12.94 -10.90 15.95
N TYR A 28 11.60 -10.78 15.92
CA TYR A 28 10.87 -10.53 14.68
C TYR A 28 10.42 -9.07 14.52
N LYS A 29 10.98 -8.15 15.30
CA LYS A 29 10.52 -6.75 15.30
C LYS A 29 10.77 -6.04 13.97
N ASN A 30 11.81 -6.42 13.30
CA ASN A 30 12.26 -5.90 12.01
C ASN A 30 12.06 -6.88 10.83
N ALA A 31 11.32 -7.96 11.05
CA ALA A 31 10.99 -8.90 9.99
C ALA A 31 10.35 -8.18 8.79
N GLY A 32 10.97 -8.31 7.61
CA GLY A 32 10.56 -7.59 6.39
C GLY A 32 11.07 -6.15 6.30
N SER A 33 12.02 -5.74 7.13
CA SER A 33 12.73 -4.47 6.99
C SER A 33 13.38 -4.35 5.60
N PRO A 34 13.27 -3.19 4.92
CA PRO A 34 13.87 -3.00 3.60
C PRO A 34 15.41 -2.93 3.64
N PHE A 35 16.02 -2.72 4.83
CA PHE A 35 17.45 -2.49 5.01
C PHE A 35 18.19 -3.65 5.64
N GLU A 36 17.52 -4.77 5.85
CA GLU A 36 18.08 -6.00 6.38
C GLU A 36 17.91 -7.16 5.43
N GLU A 37 18.71 -8.20 5.62
CA GLU A 37 18.57 -9.43 4.85
C GLU A 37 17.25 -10.11 5.24
N PHE A 38 16.46 -10.48 4.24
CA PHE A 38 15.20 -11.20 4.42
C PHE A 38 15.50 -12.70 4.58
N THR A 39 15.45 -13.17 5.80
CA THR A 39 15.80 -14.55 6.16
C THR A 39 14.65 -15.54 5.89
N GLU A 40 14.95 -16.85 5.97
CA GLU A 40 13.93 -17.90 5.92
C GLU A 40 13.01 -17.81 7.14
N ASP A 41 13.53 -17.52 8.32
CA ASP A 41 12.76 -17.36 9.56
C ASP A 41 11.78 -16.16 9.45
N ASP A 42 12.20 -15.03 8.85
CA ASP A 42 11.31 -13.91 8.57
C ASP A 42 10.20 -14.30 7.61
N ARG A 43 10.56 -15.07 6.57
CA ARG A 43 9.60 -15.57 5.58
C ARG A 43 8.54 -16.44 6.26
N ASP A 44 8.96 -17.40 7.05
CA ASP A 44 8.05 -18.34 7.75
C ASP A 44 7.15 -17.58 8.73
N TYR A 45 7.72 -16.65 9.49
CA TYR A 45 6.96 -15.80 10.40
C TYR A 45 5.90 -14.97 9.68
N LEU A 46 6.29 -14.27 8.63
CA LEU A 46 5.37 -13.40 7.87
C LEU A 46 4.35 -14.21 7.07
N GLN A 47 4.73 -15.40 6.55
CA GLN A 47 3.80 -16.31 5.89
C GLN A 47 2.72 -16.80 6.85
N ASN A 48 3.10 -17.26 8.04
CA ASN A 48 2.13 -17.67 9.07
C ASN A 48 1.15 -16.53 9.43
N LEU A 49 1.63 -15.30 9.44
CA LEU A 49 0.78 -14.13 9.68
C LEU A 49 -0.23 -13.92 8.53
N VAL A 50 0.24 -14.02 7.29
CA VAL A 50 -0.61 -13.92 6.09
C VAL A 50 -1.65 -15.03 6.07
N ASP A 51 -1.26 -16.25 6.39
CA ASP A 51 -2.16 -17.41 6.42
C ASP A 51 -3.25 -17.23 7.50
N SER A 52 -2.86 -16.79 8.70
CA SER A 52 -3.80 -16.52 9.79
C SER A 52 -4.80 -15.40 9.42
N TRP A 53 -4.34 -14.33 8.80
CA TRP A 53 -5.22 -13.26 8.32
C TRP A 53 -6.11 -13.71 7.15
N TYR A 54 -5.63 -14.65 6.34
CA TYR A 54 -6.44 -15.20 5.26
C TYR A 54 -7.55 -16.09 5.82
N ASP A 55 -7.28 -16.89 6.82
CA ASP A 55 -8.29 -17.69 7.51
C ASP A 55 -9.38 -16.79 8.11
N GLU A 56 -8.98 -15.77 8.88
CA GLU A 56 -9.93 -14.79 9.45
C GLU A 56 -10.74 -14.06 8.35
N PHE A 57 -10.10 -13.71 7.23
CA PHE A 57 -10.79 -13.12 6.09
C PHE A 57 -11.84 -14.05 5.49
N VAL A 58 -11.51 -15.34 5.36
CA VAL A 58 -12.46 -16.36 4.85
C VAL A 58 -13.64 -16.47 5.78
N ASP A 59 -13.42 -16.60 7.09
CA ASP A 59 -14.47 -16.71 8.10
C ASP A 59 -15.44 -15.53 8.05
N VAL A 60 -14.89 -14.29 8.02
CA VAL A 60 -15.73 -13.07 7.96
C VAL A 60 -16.56 -12.99 6.68
N VAL A 61 -16.01 -13.40 5.53
CA VAL A 61 -16.75 -13.39 4.26
C VAL A 61 -17.80 -14.50 4.25
N ALA A 62 -17.44 -15.71 4.68
CA ALA A 62 -18.34 -16.86 4.75
C ALA A 62 -19.55 -16.55 5.65
N GLU A 63 -19.30 -16.06 6.87
CA GLU A 63 -20.36 -15.65 7.80
C GLU A 63 -21.22 -14.52 7.24
N GLY A 64 -20.59 -13.46 6.72
CA GLY A 64 -21.29 -12.28 6.21
C GLY A 64 -22.12 -12.53 4.96
N ARG A 65 -21.77 -13.54 4.15
CA ARG A 65 -22.44 -13.90 2.91
C ARG A 65 -23.27 -15.19 3.00
N GLY A 66 -23.14 -15.93 4.10
CA GLY A 66 -23.80 -17.25 4.25
C GLY A 66 -23.23 -18.28 3.27
N LEU A 67 -21.94 -18.20 2.97
CA LEU A 67 -21.20 -19.10 2.10
C LEU A 67 -20.40 -20.11 2.93
N ASP A 68 -20.07 -21.25 2.31
CA ASP A 68 -19.10 -22.17 2.88
C ASP A 68 -17.68 -21.61 2.70
N ASP A 69 -16.78 -21.86 3.65
CA ASP A 69 -15.37 -21.44 3.61
C ASP A 69 -14.66 -21.88 2.33
N GLU A 70 -14.95 -23.10 1.86
CA GLU A 70 -14.39 -23.65 0.63
C GLU A 70 -14.81 -22.82 -0.59
N ALA A 71 -16.07 -22.38 -0.65
CA ALA A 71 -16.54 -21.51 -1.74
C ALA A 71 -15.82 -20.16 -1.77
N VAL A 72 -15.49 -19.59 -0.59
CA VAL A 72 -14.69 -18.36 -0.51
C VAL A 72 -13.25 -18.61 -0.95
N ARG A 73 -12.65 -19.71 -0.51
CA ARG A 73 -11.26 -20.09 -0.88
C ARG A 73 -11.12 -20.39 -2.37
N ASP A 74 -12.09 -21.03 -2.99
CA ASP A 74 -12.12 -21.38 -4.42
C ASP A 74 -12.15 -20.14 -5.33
N THR A 75 -12.53 -18.99 -4.80
CA THR A 75 -12.39 -17.72 -5.54
C THR A 75 -10.93 -17.38 -5.85
N GLU A 76 -9.98 -17.88 -5.05
CA GLU A 76 -8.54 -17.60 -5.15
C GLU A 76 -8.21 -16.10 -5.24
N ALA A 77 -9.04 -15.26 -4.67
CA ALA A 77 -8.96 -13.80 -4.72
C ALA A 77 -8.96 -13.24 -6.17
N ARG A 78 -9.61 -13.93 -7.10
CA ARG A 78 -9.79 -13.44 -8.48
C ARG A 78 -10.68 -12.20 -8.49
N VAL A 79 -10.57 -11.43 -9.56
CA VAL A 79 -11.49 -10.34 -9.87
C VAL A 79 -12.64 -10.90 -10.71
N TYR A 80 -13.86 -10.68 -10.28
CA TYR A 80 -15.09 -11.10 -10.96
C TYR A 80 -15.82 -9.88 -11.51
N LEU A 81 -16.52 -10.06 -12.63
CA LEU A 81 -17.52 -9.10 -13.08
C LEU A 81 -18.76 -9.18 -12.18
N GLY A 82 -19.57 -8.13 -12.19
CA GLY A 82 -20.72 -8.05 -11.29
C GLY A 82 -21.67 -9.25 -11.40
N GLU A 83 -21.98 -9.70 -12.62
CA GLU A 83 -22.85 -10.85 -12.87
C GLU A 83 -22.28 -12.13 -12.25
N GLU A 84 -21.00 -12.42 -12.48
CA GLU A 84 -20.32 -13.58 -11.90
C GLU A 84 -20.24 -13.49 -10.36
N ALA A 85 -20.00 -12.29 -9.83
CA ALA A 85 -19.97 -12.06 -8.39
C ALA A 85 -21.34 -12.29 -7.74
N ALA A 86 -22.45 -11.96 -8.44
CA ALA A 86 -23.80 -12.24 -7.99
C ALA A 86 -24.13 -13.74 -8.02
N GLU A 87 -23.72 -14.44 -9.08
CA GLU A 87 -23.88 -15.90 -9.18
C GLU A 87 -23.13 -16.65 -8.06
N LEU A 88 -21.95 -16.13 -7.67
CA LEU A 88 -21.17 -16.67 -6.56
C LEU A 88 -21.68 -16.23 -5.18
N GLY A 89 -22.70 -15.39 -5.09
CA GLY A 89 -23.23 -14.88 -3.83
C GLY A 89 -22.33 -13.82 -3.15
N LEU A 90 -21.33 -13.30 -3.85
CA LEU A 90 -20.40 -12.29 -3.31
C LEU A 90 -21.03 -10.89 -3.25
N VAL A 91 -22.03 -10.61 -4.07
CA VAL A 91 -22.83 -9.39 -4.07
C VAL A 91 -24.33 -9.74 -4.11
N ASP A 92 -25.19 -8.86 -3.61
CA ASP A 92 -26.64 -9.13 -3.53
C ASP A 92 -27.35 -8.85 -4.84
N ASP A 93 -27.03 -7.71 -5.45
CA ASP A 93 -27.67 -7.20 -6.66
C ASP A 93 -26.68 -6.42 -7.52
N LEU A 94 -27.04 -6.23 -8.78
CA LEU A 94 -26.36 -5.35 -9.72
C LEU A 94 -27.17 -4.06 -9.87
N GLY A 95 -26.49 -2.94 -9.92
CA GLY A 95 -27.18 -1.66 -10.07
C GLY A 95 -26.26 -0.50 -10.41
N THR A 96 -26.89 0.60 -10.76
CA THR A 96 -26.25 1.89 -10.95
C THR A 96 -26.20 2.66 -9.62
N ARG A 97 -25.63 3.87 -9.64
CA ARG A 97 -25.66 4.77 -8.48
C ARG A 97 -27.09 5.12 -8.06
N ASP A 98 -27.97 5.38 -9.04
CA ASP A 98 -29.36 5.74 -8.77
C ASP A 98 -30.12 4.58 -8.12
N ASP A 99 -29.80 3.32 -8.50
CA ASP A 99 -30.37 2.12 -7.88
C ASP A 99 -29.93 2.00 -6.41
N VAL A 100 -28.68 2.36 -6.10
CA VAL A 100 -28.18 2.37 -4.71
C VAL A 100 -28.92 3.43 -3.87
N GLU A 101 -29.14 4.63 -4.41
CA GLU A 101 -29.88 5.70 -3.73
C GLU A 101 -31.31 5.24 -3.45
N ALA A 102 -32.00 4.69 -4.44
CA ALA A 102 -33.34 4.14 -4.28
C ALA A 102 -33.41 3.00 -3.25
N ARG A 103 -32.38 2.14 -3.20
CA ARG A 103 -32.28 1.07 -2.21
C ARG A 103 -32.13 1.62 -0.79
N VAL A 104 -31.28 2.64 -0.60
CA VAL A 104 -31.10 3.31 0.70
C VAL A 104 -32.41 3.96 1.15
N GLU A 105 -33.11 4.68 0.29
CA GLU A 105 -34.43 5.26 0.58
C GLU A 105 -35.45 4.22 0.98
N SER A 106 -35.48 3.07 0.28
CA SER A 106 -36.36 1.95 0.64
C SER A 106 -36.06 1.37 2.02
N LEU A 107 -34.78 1.33 2.43
CA LEU A 107 -34.38 0.84 3.74
C LEU A 107 -34.66 1.84 4.86
N LEU A 108 -34.51 3.12 4.60
CA LEU A 108 -34.76 4.19 5.57
C LEU A 108 -36.24 4.51 5.72
N GLY A 109 -37.06 4.26 4.69
CA GLY A 109 -38.47 4.66 4.62
C GLY A 109 -38.68 6.15 4.39
N GLU A 110 -37.63 6.90 4.05
CA GLU A 110 -37.64 8.33 3.74
C GLU A 110 -36.61 8.65 2.66
N SER A 111 -36.69 9.87 2.09
CA SER A 111 -35.73 10.30 1.07
C SER A 111 -34.32 10.47 1.65
N ALA A 112 -33.33 9.95 0.94
CA ALA A 112 -31.93 10.04 1.32
C ALA A 112 -31.29 11.30 0.74
N SER A 113 -30.44 11.96 1.54
CA SER A 113 -29.55 13.01 1.05
C SER A 113 -28.15 12.46 0.88
N VAL A 114 -27.67 12.42 -0.37
CA VAL A 114 -26.33 11.92 -0.67
C VAL A 114 -25.35 13.09 -0.74
N GLU A 115 -24.34 13.07 0.13
CA GLU A 115 -23.26 14.05 0.13
C GLU A 115 -21.94 13.41 -0.32
N GLU A 116 -21.30 13.96 -1.35
CA GLU A 116 -20.04 13.47 -1.84
C GLU A 116 -18.88 14.03 -1.02
N PHE A 117 -18.29 13.21 -0.16
CA PHE A 117 -17.10 13.58 0.59
C PHE A 117 -15.84 13.41 -0.26
N ARG A 118 -15.26 14.54 -0.67
CA ARG A 118 -13.94 14.57 -1.35
C ARG A 118 -12.88 15.02 -0.35
N PRO A 119 -12.05 14.09 0.16
CA PRO A 119 -10.94 14.49 1.03
C PRO A 119 -10.01 15.41 0.24
N GLN A 120 -9.88 16.66 0.71
CA GLN A 120 -8.89 17.57 0.14
C GLN A 120 -7.50 16.98 0.42
N ARG A 121 -6.88 16.35 -0.57
CA ARG A 121 -5.45 16.12 -0.57
C ARG A 121 -4.75 17.48 -0.60
N ARG A 122 -4.59 18.08 0.58
CA ARG A 122 -3.62 19.17 0.74
C ARG A 122 -2.24 18.52 0.49
N LEU A 123 -1.81 18.49 -0.75
CA LEU A 123 -0.39 18.42 -1.06
C LEU A 123 0.21 19.61 -0.30
N ARG A 124 0.83 19.32 0.85
CA ARG A 124 1.55 20.34 1.59
C ARG A 124 2.65 20.80 0.65
N ALA A 125 2.51 21.99 0.12
CA ALA A 125 3.51 22.64 -0.76
C ALA A 125 4.94 22.65 -0.15
N ARG A 126 5.03 22.40 1.18
CA ARG A 126 6.29 22.19 1.91
C ARG A 126 7.10 21.00 1.44
N THR A 127 6.46 19.90 0.97
CA THR A 127 7.20 18.71 0.51
C THR A 127 7.83 18.92 -0.85
N VAL A 128 7.17 19.68 -1.72
CA VAL A 128 7.71 20.00 -3.06
C VAL A 128 8.88 20.98 -2.95
N LEU A 129 8.79 22.01 -2.07
CA LEU A 129 9.88 22.95 -1.82
C LEU A 129 11.09 22.29 -1.08
N GLY A 130 10.84 21.27 -0.26
CA GLY A 130 11.90 20.47 0.36
C GLY A 130 12.63 19.60 -0.66
N ALA A 131 11.91 18.93 -1.55
CA ALA A 131 12.50 18.07 -2.58
C ALA A 131 13.34 18.85 -3.61
N THR A 132 12.91 20.06 -4.00
CA THR A 132 13.69 20.93 -4.88
C THR A 132 14.97 21.45 -4.22
N ARG A 133 14.96 21.73 -2.91
CA ARG A 133 16.17 22.14 -2.18
C ARG A 133 17.17 21.00 -2.02
N VAL A 134 16.69 19.79 -1.77
CA VAL A 134 17.56 18.60 -1.70
C VAL A 134 18.14 18.27 -3.08
N ALA A 135 17.35 18.33 -4.15
CA ALA A 135 17.83 18.11 -5.51
C ALA A 135 18.84 19.17 -5.94
N TYR A 136 18.64 20.45 -5.56
CA TYR A 136 19.59 21.52 -5.83
C TYR A 136 20.90 21.34 -5.05
N ALA A 137 20.82 21.00 -3.76
CA ALA A 137 21.99 20.73 -2.93
C ALA A 137 22.78 19.51 -3.42
N ALA A 138 22.12 18.43 -3.87
CA ALA A 138 22.77 17.27 -4.46
C ALA A 138 23.42 17.62 -5.81
N GLY A 139 22.74 18.40 -6.66
CA GLY A 139 23.25 18.84 -7.96
C GLY A 139 24.50 19.73 -7.83
N THR A 140 24.52 20.67 -6.88
CA THR A 140 25.68 21.53 -6.62
C THR A 140 26.85 20.78 -5.99
N GLY A 141 26.59 19.77 -5.14
CA GLY A 141 27.63 18.91 -4.58
C GLY A 141 28.33 18.07 -5.65
N VAL A 142 27.62 17.53 -6.62
CA VAL A 142 28.21 16.78 -7.74
C VAL A 142 28.99 17.72 -8.67
N ALA A 143 28.49 18.92 -8.93
CA ALA A 143 29.18 19.90 -9.77
C ALA A 143 30.51 20.38 -9.13
N SER A 144 30.61 20.51 -7.80
CA SER A 144 31.83 20.89 -7.11
C SER A 144 32.88 19.79 -7.10
N VAL A 145 32.50 18.52 -7.24
CA VAL A 145 33.42 17.38 -7.32
C VAL A 145 33.94 17.17 -8.74
N LEU A 146 33.17 17.53 -9.76
CA LEU A 146 33.52 17.37 -11.17
C LEU A 146 34.16 18.64 -11.78
N GLY A 147 34.10 19.78 -11.09
CA GLY A 147 34.61 21.07 -11.55
C GLY A 147 35.80 21.57 -10.73
N ASN A 148 36.89 20.81 -10.67
CA ASN A 148 38.15 21.33 -10.18
C ASN A 148 39.13 21.34 -11.35
N ASP A 149 39.01 22.37 -12.18
CA ASP A 149 40.02 23.01 -12.98
C ASP A 149 39.37 23.99 -13.96
N ASP A 150 39.35 25.25 -13.59
CA ASP A 150 39.63 26.44 -14.37
C ASP A 150 38.96 27.66 -13.73
N GLU A 151 39.79 28.56 -13.28
CA GLU A 151 39.43 29.91 -12.83
C GLU A 151 38.67 30.66 -13.92
N VAL A 152 37.41 31.02 -13.66
CA VAL A 152 36.73 32.05 -14.43
C VAL A 152 36.69 33.33 -13.61
N GLU A 153 37.65 34.23 -13.87
CA GLU A 153 37.71 35.61 -13.40
C GLU A 153 36.55 36.39 -14.05
N LEU A 154 35.44 36.64 -13.33
CA LEU A 154 34.43 37.58 -13.74
C LEU A 154 34.85 39.00 -13.26
N ARG A 155 35.40 39.82 -14.20
CA ARG A 155 35.47 41.26 -14.03
C ARG A 155 34.14 41.89 -14.41
N LEU A 156 33.63 42.73 -13.52
CA LEU A 156 32.55 43.69 -13.76
C LEU A 156 32.99 44.80 -14.72
#